data_38995f23566aad538946d2c6788d15e3
#
_entry.id   38995f23566aad538946d2c6788d15e3
#
_cell.length_a   1.000
_cell.length_b   1.000
_cell.length_c   1.000
_cell.angle_alpha   90.00
_cell.angle_beta   90.00
_cell.angle_gamma   90.00
#
_symmetry.space_group_name_H-M   'P 1'
#
loop_
_entity.id
_entity.type
_entity.pdbx_description
1 polymer ?
#
loop_
_entity_poly.entity_id
_entity_poly.type
_entity_poly.pdbx_seq_one_letter_code
_entity_poly.pdbx_strand_id
1 'polypeptide(L)'
;MPGEVFSVFFFEMEVGQRAFLASVLVTFVSGFLGIFLLMRNLALIGDGLAHVSFGGIAIGLVLGSTAPLWYALAFSIVSAILIYEMQARQILTGDASIAIFLTGMLALGLVVLQIWGGGIQLSLIHI
;
A
#
# COMPACT_ATOMS: atom_id res chain seq x y z
N MET A 1 4.04 -35.46 13.37
CA MET A 1 3.39 -34.53 14.30
C MET A 1 3.11 -33.22 13.59
N PRO A 2 1.89 -32.76 13.49
CA PRO A 2 1.60 -31.56 12.71
C PRO A 2 2.27 -30.29 13.25
N GLY A 3 2.48 -30.19 14.57
CA GLY A 3 3.17 -29.04 15.15
C GLY A 3 4.65 -28.94 14.85
N GLU A 4 5.34 -30.09 14.77
CA GLU A 4 6.76 -30.12 14.39
C GLU A 4 6.95 -29.85 12.90
N VAL A 5 6.09 -30.39 12.05
CA VAL A 5 6.12 -30.10 10.61
C VAL A 5 5.88 -28.63 10.35
N PHE A 6 4.95 -28.02 11.08
CA PHE A 6 4.65 -26.58 10.96
C PHE A 6 5.85 -25.73 11.42
N SER A 7 6.47 -26.08 12.55
CA SER A 7 7.63 -25.35 13.04
C SER A 7 8.84 -25.47 12.11
N VAL A 8 9.11 -26.68 11.61
CA VAL A 8 10.19 -26.93 10.65
C VAL A 8 9.93 -26.16 9.35
N PHE A 9 8.69 -26.21 8.83
CA PHE A 9 8.32 -25.50 7.62
C PHE A 9 8.43 -23.97 7.78
N PHE A 10 8.05 -23.45 8.94
CA PHE A 10 8.01 -21.99 9.18
C PHE A 10 9.38 -21.43 9.57
N PHE A 11 10.19 -22.17 10.32
CA PHE A 11 11.43 -21.67 10.89
C PHE A 11 12.70 -22.12 10.16
N GLU A 12 12.67 -23.24 9.45
CA GLU A 12 13.82 -23.67 8.63
C GLU A 12 13.87 -23.00 7.25
N MET A 13 12.74 -22.50 6.74
CA MET A 13 12.77 -21.71 5.53
C MET A 13 13.17 -20.27 5.85
N GLU A 14 14.31 -19.84 5.34
CA GLU A 14 14.85 -18.48 5.51
C GLU A 14 13.80 -17.39 5.15
N VAL A 15 13.01 -17.64 4.12
CA VAL A 15 11.89 -16.78 3.69
C VAL A 15 10.79 -16.73 4.74
N GLY A 16 10.44 -17.85 5.37
CA GLY A 16 9.42 -17.91 6.42
C GLY A 16 9.80 -17.13 7.67
N GLN A 17 11.06 -17.23 8.10
CA GLN A 17 11.57 -16.48 9.25
C GLN A 17 11.55 -14.97 9.00
N ARG A 18 11.97 -14.54 7.82
CA ARG A 18 11.95 -13.12 7.43
C ARG A 18 10.53 -12.58 7.37
N ALA A 19 9.61 -13.34 6.77
CA ALA A 19 8.20 -12.97 6.71
C ALA A 19 7.56 -12.86 8.09
N PHE A 20 7.86 -13.78 8.98
CA PHE A 20 7.36 -13.75 10.35
C PHE A 20 7.88 -12.54 11.13
N LEU A 21 9.19 -12.30 11.10
CA LEU A 21 9.79 -11.13 11.75
C LEU A 21 9.25 -9.82 11.19
N ALA A 22 9.16 -9.70 9.87
CA ALA A 22 8.62 -8.53 9.22
C ALA A 22 7.15 -8.31 9.62
N SER A 23 6.33 -9.35 9.67
CA SER A 23 4.92 -9.27 10.07
C SER A 23 4.77 -8.81 11.51
N VAL A 24 5.58 -9.33 12.43
CA VAL A 24 5.56 -8.93 13.84
C VAL A 24 5.96 -7.46 13.98
N LEU A 25 7.05 -7.05 13.34
CA LEU A 25 7.53 -5.66 13.40
C LEU A 25 6.52 -4.69 12.80
N VAL A 26 5.98 -5.00 11.62
CA VAL A 26 4.96 -4.17 10.95
C VAL A 26 3.71 -4.06 11.81
N THR A 27 3.24 -5.16 12.39
CA THR A 27 2.06 -5.17 13.26
C THR A 27 2.28 -4.30 14.50
N PHE A 28 3.45 -4.39 15.11
CA PHE A 28 3.79 -3.60 16.30
C PHE A 28 3.82 -2.11 15.99
N VAL A 29 4.54 -1.73 14.93
CA VAL A 29 4.65 -0.32 14.47
C VAL A 29 3.28 0.21 14.05
N SER A 30 2.53 -0.55 13.29
CA SER A 30 1.19 -0.16 12.81
C SER A 30 0.20 0.01 13.97
N GLY A 31 0.23 -0.88 14.96
CA GLY A 31 -0.61 -0.77 16.15
C GLY A 31 -0.30 0.48 16.95
N PHE A 32 0.98 0.76 17.14
CA PHE A 32 1.41 1.96 17.87
C PHE A 32 1.04 3.26 17.15
N LEU A 33 1.35 3.34 15.85
CA LEU A 33 0.99 4.50 15.04
C LEU A 33 -0.52 4.64 14.87
N GLY A 34 -1.24 3.54 14.77
CA GLY A 34 -2.69 3.53 14.60
C GLY A 34 -3.43 4.24 15.71
N ILE A 35 -2.97 4.12 16.96
CA ILE A 35 -3.56 4.82 18.10
C ILE A 35 -3.49 6.34 17.89
N PHE A 36 -2.33 6.87 17.48
CA PHE A 36 -2.16 8.30 17.21
C PHE A 36 -3.00 8.77 16.03
N LEU A 37 -3.10 7.96 14.98
CA LEU A 37 -3.90 8.28 13.81
C LEU A 37 -5.40 8.33 14.14
N LEU A 38 -5.89 7.39 14.96
CA LEU A 38 -7.26 7.41 15.46
C LEU A 38 -7.58 8.67 16.24
N MET A 39 -6.68 9.09 17.12
CA MET A 39 -6.85 10.32 17.91
C MET A 39 -6.88 11.58 17.03
N ARG A 40 -6.35 11.51 15.81
CA ARG A 40 -6.33 12.60 14.85
C ARG A 40 -7.45 12.54 13.81
N ASN A 41 -8.42 11.65 13.96
CA ASN A 41 -9.48 11.39 12.99
C ASN A 41 -8.94 11.01 11.59
N LEU A 42 -7.86 10.26 11.56
CA LEU A 42 -7.21 9.74 10.36
C LEU A 42 -7.28 8.21 10.31
N ALA A 43 -8.40 7.65 10.74
CA ALA A 43 -8.58 6.19 10.84
C ALA A 43 -8.36 5.47 9.51
N LEU A 44 -8.76 6.07 8.41
CA LEU A 44 -8.71 5.47 7.06
C LEU A 44 -7.41 5.74 6.31
N ILE A 45 -6.45 6.46 6.92
CA ILE A 45 -5.23 6.86 6.19
C ILE A 45 -4.40 5.66 5.73
N GLY A 46 -4.37 4.59 6.51
CA GLY A 46 -3.65 3.36 6.15
C GLY A 46 -4.20 2.72 4.88
N ASP A 47 -5.51 2.62 4.80
CA ASP A 47 -6.19 2.09 3.61
C ASP A 47 -6.03 3.02 2.41
N GLY A 48 -6.18 4.33 2.61
CA GLY A 48 -5.96 5.34 1.57
C GLY A 48 -4.55 5.28 0.99
N LEU A 49 -3.52 5.22 1.83
CA LEU A 49 -2.13 5.13 1.40
C LEU A 49 -1.81 3.77 0.74
N ALA A 50 -2.48 2.68 1.13
CA ALA A 50 -2.33 1.40 0.46
C ALA A 50 -2.78 1.48 -1.01
N HIS A 51 -3.91 2.13 -1.29
CA HIS A 51 -4.40 2.35 -2.66
C HIS A 51 -3.50 3.32 -3.44
N VAL A 52 -2.97 4.35 -2.80
CA VAL A 52 -1.97 5.24 -3.39
C VAL A 52 -0.69 4.48 -3.77
N SER A 53 -0.22 3.59 -2.89
CA SER A 53 0.93 2.72 -3.16
C SER A 53 0.69 1.84 -4.38
N PHE A 54 -0.51 1.27 -4.53
CA PHE A 54 -0.90 0.51 -5.71
C PHE A 54 -0.79 1.34 -6.99
N GLY A 55 -1.28 2.58 -6.99
CA GLY A 55 -1.13 3.50 -8.11
C GLY A 55 0.33 3.78 -8.45
N GLY A 56 1.16 3.97 -7.44
CA GLY A 56 2.61 4.15 -7.60
C GLY A 56 3.30 2.92 -8.20
N ILE A 57 2.95 1.73 -7.74
CA ILE A 57 3.46 0.46 -8.31
C ILE A 57 3.06 0.34 -9.78
N ALA A 58 1.81 0.63 -10.11
CA ALA A 58 1.30 0.59 -11.47
C ALA A 58 2.12 1.48 -12.41
N ILE A 59 2.38 2.71 -12.00
CA ILE A 59 3.21 3.65 -12.77
C ILE A 59 4.65 3.13 -12.89
N GLY A 60 5.23 2.63 -11.81
CA GLY A 60 6.57 2.07 -11.82
C GLY A 60 6.71 0.90 -12.78
N LEU A 61 5.73 0.00 -12.84
CA LEU A 61 5.71 -1.13 -13.76
C LEU A 61 5.62 -0.69 -15.22
N VAL A 62 4.77 0.30 -15.49
CA VAL A 62 4.61 0.84 -16.86
C VAL A 62 5.88 1.51 -17.36
N LEU A 63 6.61 2.19 -16.47
CA LEU A 63 7.90 2.80 -16.79
C LEU A 63 9.04 1.77 -16.92
N GLY A 64 8.74 0.48 -16.72
CA GLY A 64 9.74 -0.59 -16.84
C GLY A 64 10.75 -0.63 -15.69
N SER A 65 10.39 -0.06 -14.55
CA SER A 65 11.28 -0.06 -13.38
C SER A 65 11.46 -1.47 -12.81
N THR A 66 12.69 -1.82 -12.49
CA THR A 66 13.03 -3.05 -11.77
C THR A 66 12.69 -2.98 -10.27
N ALA A 67 12.40 -1.79 -9.77
CA ALA A 67 12.10 -1.54 -8.37
C ALA A 67 10.84 -0.65 -8.22
N PRO A 68 9.63 -1.16 -8.57
CA PRO A 68 8.39 -0.37 -8.51
C PRO A 68 8.04 0.07 -7.08
N LEU A 69 8.61 -0.57 -6.08
CA LEU A 69 8.38 -0.25 -4.67
C LEU A 69 8.81 1.18 -4.30
N TRP A 70 9.86 1.69 -4.94
CA TRP A 70 10.31 3.07 -4.73
C TRP A 70 9.29 4.10 -5.24
N TYR A 71 8.61 3.78 -6.33
CA TYR A 71 7.50 4.61 -6.84
C TYR A 71 6.32 4.60 -5.86
N ALA A 72 5.98 3.44 -5.32
CA ALA A 72 4.95 3.31 -4.29
C ALA A 72 5.26 4.18 -3.07
N LEU A 73 6.50 4.13 -2.60
CA LEU A 73 6.96 4.91 -1.46
C LEU A 73 6.89 6.42 -1.75
N ALA A 74 7.38 6.86 -2.91
CA ALA A 74 7.36 8.26 -3.31
C ALA A 74 5.90 8.79 -3.40
N PHE A 75 5.01 8.07 -4.05
CA PHE A 75 3.60 8.43 -4.16
C PHE A 75 2.91 8.48 -2.80
N SER A 76 3.21 7.54 -1.92
CA SER A 76 2.65 7.52 -0.56
C SER A 76 3.10 8.72 0.27
N ILE A 77 4.38 9.09 0.20
CA ILE A 77 4.92 10.25 0.91
C ILE A 77 4.29 11.54 0.40
N VAL A 78 4.25 11.74 -0.92
CA VAL A 78 3.65 12.94 -1.53
C VAL A 78 2.18 13.05 -1.17
N SER A 79 1.44 11.93 -1.26
CA SER A 79 0.01 11.91 -0.92
C SER A 79 -0.24 12.19 0.56
N ALA A 80 0.58 11.65 1.44
CA ALA A 80 0.47 11.92 2.88
C ALA A 80 0.68 13.41 3.19
N ILE A 81 1.66 14.04 2.54
CA ILE A 81 1.91 15.48 2.67
C ILE A 81 0.71 16.29 2.15
N LEU A 82 0.18 15.93 0.98
CA LEU A 82 -0.98 16.61 0.40
C LEU A 82 -2.23 16.48 1.28
N ILE A 83 -2.49 15.29 1.80
CA ILE A 83 -3.60 15.06 2.74
C ILE A 83 -3.44 15.94 3.98
N TYR A 84 -2.23 15.98 4.53
CA TYR A 84 -1.92 16.83 5.69
C TYR A 84 -2.14 18.31 5.39
N GLU A 85 -1.66 18.82 4.25
CA GLU A 85 -1.83 20.21 3.85
C GLU A 85 -3.31 20.57 3.63
N MET A 86 -4.08 19.70 2.96
CA MET A 86 -5.50 19.93 2.75
C MET A 86 -6.27 19.98 4.06
N GLN A 87 -5.91 19.13 5.01
CA GLN A 87 -6.50 19.10 6.33
C GLN A 87 -6.09 20.33 7.17
N ALA A 88 -4.80 20.71 7.14
CA ALA A 88 -4.29 21.85 7.87
C ALA A 88 -4.89 23.18 7.39
N ARG A 89 -5.16 23.30 6.09
CA ARG A 89 -5.83 24.46 5.49
C ARG A 89 -7.35 24.42 5.58
N GLN A 90 -7.92 23.38 6.20
CA GLN A 90 -9.37 23.19 6.35
C GLN A 90 -10.14 23.21 5.01
N ILE A 91 -9.48 22.82 3.92
CA ILE A 91 -10.12 22.71 2.59
C ILE A 91 -11.13 21.55 2.59
N LEU A 92 -10.71 20.42 3.18
CA LEU A 92 -11.54 19.23 3.33
C LEU A 92 -11.30 18.61 4.72
N THR A 93 -12.27 17.84 5.19
CA THR A 93 -12.08 17.00 6.37
C THR A 93 -11.04 15.92 6.09
N GLY A 94 -10.38 15.38 7.13
CA GLY A 94 -9.37 14.33 6.99
C GLY A 94 -9.88 13.13 6.19
N ASP A 95 -11.05 12.63 6.54
CA ASP A 95 -11.65 11.46 5.87
C ASP A 95 -12.04 11.76 4.41
N ALA A 96 -12.53 12.96 4.11
CA ALA A 96 -12.84 13.35 2.72
C ALA A 96 -11.58 13.43 1.86
N SER A 97 -10.50 13.98 2.37
CA SER A 97 -9.20 14.02 1.67
C SER A 97 -8.69 12.62 1.37
N ILE A 98 -8.74 11.72 2.36
CA ILE A 98 -8.33 10.33 2.21
C ILE A 98 -9.18 9.62 1.15
N ALA A 99 -10.50 9.80 1.18
CA ALA A 99 -11.42 9.19 0.22
C ALA A 99 -11.11 9.61 -1.22
N ILE A 100 -10.79 10.86 -1.46
CA ILE A 100 -10.40 11.37 -2.79
C ILE A 100 -9.12 10.69 -3.27
N PHE A 101 -8.09 10.62 -2.43
CA PHE A 101 -6.83 9.96 -2.79
C PHE A 101 -7.01 8.46 -2.99
N LEU A 102 -7.80 7.80 -2.14
CA LEU A 102 -8.08 6.38 -2.23
C LEU A 102 -8.73 6.02 -3.58
N THR A 103 -9.83 6.68 -3.90
CA THR A 103 -10.58 6.40 -5.14
C THR A 103 -9.86 6.90 -6.38
N GLY A 104 -9.27 8.09 -6.32
CA GLY A 104 -8.55 8.70 -7.45
C GLY A 104 -7.31 7.91 -7.83
N MET A 105 -6.50 7.52 -6.87
CA MET A 105 -5.27 6.76 -7.14
C MET A 105 -5.53 5.32 -7.55
N LEU A 106 -6.56 4.68 -6.99
CA LEU A 106 -6.99 3.36 -7.45
C LEU A 106 -7.44 3.42 -8.91
N ALA A 107 -8.31 4.37 -9.25
CA ALA A 107 -8.79 4.57 -10.61
C ALA A 107 -7.64 4.88 -11.58
N LEU A 108 -6.73 5.76 -11.20
CA LEU A 108 -5.56 6.11 -12.01
C LEU A 108 -4.66 4.90 -12.23
N GLY A 109 -4.39 4.11 -11.19
CA GLY A 109 -3.58 2.90 -11.29
C GLY A 109 -4.20 1.89 -12.26
N LEU A 110 -5.50 1.66 -12.17
CA LEU A 110 -6.22 0.76 -13.08
C LEU A 110 -6.19 1.26 -14.52
N VAL A 111 -6.43 2.54 -14.75
CA VAL A 111 -6.40 3.14 -16.09
C VAL A 111 -5.00 3.05 -16.70
N VAL A 112 -3.97 3.37 -15.93
CA VAL A 112 -2.58 3.31 -16.39
C VAL A 112 -2.20 1.87 -16.77
N LEU A 113 -2.53 0.89 -15.93
CA LEU A 113 -2.29 -0.53 -16.25
C LEU A 113 -3.08 -0.99 -17.46
N GLN A 114 -4.28 -0.48 -17.65
CA GLN A 114 -5.13 -0.85 -18.79
C GLN A 114 -4.62 -0.29 -20.12
N ILE A 115 -4.15 0.94 -20.13
CA ILE A 115 -3.70 1.60 -21.37
C ILE A 115 -2.28 1.17 -21.74
N TRP A 116 -1.36 1.10 -20.79
CA TRP A 116 0.06 0.83 -21.05
C TRP A 116 0.52 -0.56 -20.60
N GLY A 117 -0.25 -1.23 -19.75
CA GLY A 117 0.04 -2.56 -19.24
C GLY A 117 -0.71 -3.68 -19.98
N GLY A 118 -1.08 -3.49 -21.26
CA GLY A 118 -1.96 -4.39 -22.04
C GLY A 118 -1.58 -5.86 -22.00
N GLY A 119 -0.31 -6.20 -21.79
CA GLY A 119 0.14 -7.58 -21.62
C GLY A 119 -0.34 -8.26 -20.34
N ILE A 120 -0.53 -7.52 -19.26
CA ILE A 120 -1.00 -8.05 -17.97
C ILE A 120 -2.50 -8.36 -18.04
N GLN A 121 -3.27 -7.51 -18.71
CA GLN A 121 -4.72 -7.72 -18.88
C GLN A 121 -5.04 -8.90 -19.78
N LEU A 122 -4.29 -9.07 -20.86
CA LEU A 122 -4.45 -10.22 -21.74
C LEU A 122 -4.23 -11.54 -20.99
N SER A 123 -3.27 -11.59 -20.06
CA SER A 123 -3.05 -12.76 -19.22
C SER A 123 -4.19 -13.03 -18.25
N LEU A 124 -4.83 -11.99 -17.69
CA LEU A 124 -5.98 -12.11 -16.81
C LEU A 124 -7.26 -12.54 -17.54
N ILE A 125 -7.45 -12.09 -18.77
CA ILE A 125 -8.58 -12.49 -19.62
C ILE A 125 -8.44 -13.95 -20.07
N HIS A 126 -7.22 -14.44 -20.25
CA HIS A 126 -6.94 -15.82 -20.68
C HIS A 126 -6.89 -16.83 -19.53
N ILE A 127 -6.93 -16.38 -18.29
CA ILE A 127 -7.09 -17.23 -17.11
C ILE A 127 -8.57 -17.47 -16.84
#